data_05af27bff974f19068c27842336bd4d7
#
_entry.id   05af27bff974f19068c27842336bd4d7
#
_cell.length_a   1.000
_cell.length_b   1.000
_cell.length_c   1.000
_cell.angle_alpha   90.00
_cell.angle_beta   90.00
_cell.angle_gamma   90.00
#
_symmetry.space_group_name_H-M   'P 1'
#
loop_
_entity.id
_entity.type
_entity.pdbx_description
1 polymer ?
#
loop_
_entity_poly.entity_id
_entity_poly.type
_entity_poly.pdbx_seq_one_letter_code
_entity_poly.pdbx_strand_id
1 'polypeptide(L)'
;AAFHFMGGLEWHPTKEWDVYAYYGIEQYARTSYAGTPIGYGSSLADLSGCAVENPGTLPCQAANATITQVQPGLWYRVITSDVGSVALGLSYSYTHRSVWSDSQGVQPWGENHMIMTTIRYYLP
;
A
#
# COMPACT_ATOMS: atom_id res chain seq x y z
N ALA A 1 8.42 8.89 -16.07
CA ALA A 1 9.14 9.09 -14.81
C ALA A 1 8.38 8.43 -13.66
N ALA A 2 9.10 7.87 -12.73
CA ALA A 2 8.54 7.26 -11.54
C ALA A 2 9.15 7.94 -10.30
N PHE A 3 8.34 8.11 -9.27
CA PHE A 3 8.74 8.70 -8.01
C PHE A 3 8.31 7.77 -6.88
N HIS A 4 9.21 7.58 -5.92
CA HIS A 4 8.97 6.72 -4.77
C HIS A 4 9.50 7.40 -3.51
N PHE A 5 8.67 7.45 -2.48
CA PHE A 5 9.04 8.00 -1.18
C PHE A 5 8.48 7.13 -0.08
N MET A 6 9.28 6.90 0.95
CA MET A 6 8.85 6.19 2.15
C MET A 6 9.45 6.86 3.39
N GLY A 7 8.63 7.09 4.38
CA GLY A 7 9.05 7.63 5.65
C GLY A 7 8.44 6.87 6.80
N GLY A 8 9.09 6.93 7.96
CA GLY A 8 8.61 6.23 9.14
C GLY A 8 9.01 6.95 10.41
N LEU A 9 8.21 6.73 11.44
CA LEU A 9 8.46 7.24 12.79
C LEU A 9 8.31 6.08 13.77
N GLU A 10 9.21 6.03 14.75
CA GLU A 10 9.12 5.10 15.86
C GLU A 10 9.16 5.89 17.15
N TRP A 11 8.34 5.47 18.12
CA TRP A 11 8.24 6.12 19.41
C TRP A 11 8.18 5.07 20.50
N HIS A 12 8.99 5.23 21.53
CA HIS A 12 9.11 4.30 22.64
C HIS A 12 8.76 5.02 23.94
N PRO A 13 7.44 5.16 24.25
CA PRO A 13 7.04 5.90 25.46
C PRO A 13 7.47 5.21 26.76
N THR A 14 7.48 3.87 26.76
CA THR A 14 7.96 3.07 27.90
C THR A 14 8.75 1.86 27.39
N LYS A 15 9.32 1.07 28.30
CA LYS A 15 10.05 -0.15 27.90
C LYS A 15 9.14 -1.23 27.33
N GLU A 16 7.86 -1.20 27.68
CA GLU A 16 6.88 -2.20 27.26
C GLU A 16 6.22 -1.85 25.94
N TRP A 17 6.19 -0.58 25.56
CA TRP A 17 5.48 -0.11 24.39
C TRP A 17 6.43 0.40 23.31
N ASP A 18 6.23 -0.09 22.10
CA ASP A 18 6.83 0.48 20.90
C ASP A 18 5.70 0.86 19.94
N VAL A 19 5.63 2.13 19.56
CA VAL A 19 4.64 2.65 18.63
C VAL A 19 5.36 3.10 17.37
N TYR A 20 4.83 2.74 16.21
CA TYR A 20 5.43 3.10 14.94
C TYR A 20 4.36 3.48 13.93
N ALA A 21 4.76 4.26 12.94
CA ALA A 21 3.92 4.58 11.80
C ALA A 21 4.80 4.72 10.56
N TYR A 22 4.38 4.11 9.48
CA TYR A 22 5.06 4.20 8.19
C TYR A 22 4.13 4.80 7.15
N TYR A 23 4.69 5.59 6.26
CA TYR A 23 3.98 6.19 5.15
C TYR A 23 4.80 5.96 3.88
N GLY A 24 4.14 5.50 2.83
CA GLY A 24 4.76 5.31 1.53
C GLY A 24 3.88 5.84 0.42
N ILE A 25 4.50 6.41 -0.57
CA ILE A 25 3.82 6.86 -1.78
C ILE A 25 4.66 6.51 -2.99
N GLU A 26 4.01 6.01 -4.03
CA GLU A 26 4.59 5.78 -5.34
C GLU A 26 3.76 6.48 -6.39
N GLN A 27 4.41 7.20 -7.28
CA GLN A 27 3.76 7.89 -8.38
C GLN A 27 4.45 7.54 -9.69
N TYR A 28 3.64 7.29 -10.70
CA TYR A 28 4.11 6.94 -12.04
C TYR A 28 3.48 7.88 -13.04
N ALA A 29 4.31 8.56 -13.82
CA ALA A 29 3.83 9.47 -14.84
C ALA A 29 3.46 8.71 -16.11
N ARG A 30 2.51 9.26 -16.85
CA ARG A 30 2.22 8.78 -18.20
C ARG A 30 3.43 9.01 -19.09
N THR A 31 3.63 8.07 -20.02
CA THR A 31 4.63 8.24 -21.07
C THR A 31 3.94 8.27 -22.43
N SER A 32 4.51 9.06 -23.35
CA SER A 32 4.05 9.12 -24.72
C SER A 32 5.26 9.00 -25.65
N TYR A 33 5.03 8.49 -26.86
CA TYR A 33 6.06 8.34 -27.85
C TYR A 33 5.66 9.11 -29.11
N ALA A 34 6.52 10.01 -29.56
CA ALA A 34 6.32 10.81 -30.77
C ALA A 34 4.95 11.52 -30.80
N GLY A 35 4.48 12.00 -29.66
CA GLY A 35 3.19 12.69 -29.56
C GLY A 35 1.97 11.80 -29.52
N THR A 36 2.15 10.47 -29.62
CA THR A 36 1.06 9.50 -29.49
C THR A 36 0.97 8.98 -28.06
N PRO A 37 -0.25 8.76 -27.52
CA PRO A 37 -0.42 8.28 -26.14
C PRO A 37 -0.18 6.77 -26.04
N ILE A 38 0.98 6.31 -26.48
CA ILE A 38 1.44 4.93 -26.32
C ILE A 38 2.49 4.89 -25.23
N GLY A 39 2.48 3.81 -24.43
CA GLY A 39 3.39 3.63 -23.32
C GLY A 39 2.65 3.52 -22.00
N TYR A 40 3.35 3.78 -20.92
CA TYR A 40 2.77 3.62 -19.58
C TYR A 40 1.68 4.67 -19.32
N GLY A 41 0.53 4.22 -18.85
CA GLY A 41 -0.59 5.10 -18.57
C GLY A 41 -1.33 5.59 -19.80
N SER A 42 -1.25 4.84 -20.91
CA SER A 42 -1.90 5.21 -22.17
C SER A 42 -3.39 5.44 -21.98
N SER A 43 -3.91 6.53 -22.57
CA SER A 43 -5.34 6.80 -22.61
C SER A 43 -6.09 5.86 -23.57
N LEU A 44 -5.37 5.08 -24.36
CA LEU A 44 -5.95 4.06 -25.23
C LEU A 44 -6.15 2.71 -24.52
N ALA A 45 -5.72 2.60 -23.25
CA ALA A 45 -5.92 1.40 -22.46
C ALA A 45 -7.40 1.16 -22.22
N ASP A 46 -7.79 -0.11 -22.18
CA ASP A 46 -9.16 -0.53 -21.92
C ASP A 46 -9.30 -0.90 -20.46
N LEU A 47 -10.09 -0.13 -19.71
CA LEU A 47 -10.30 -0.31 -18.27
C LEU A 47 -11.69 -0.87 -17.95
N SER A 48 -12.42 -1.36 -18.93
CA SER A 48 -13.81 -1.78 -18.76
C SER A 48 -13.97 -2.94 -17.76
N GLY A 49 -12.96 -3.79 -17.62
CA GLY A 49 -12.99 -4.90 -16.67
C GLY A 49 -12.40 -4.57 -15.30
N CYS A 50 -11.85 -3.37 -15.08
CA CYS A 50 -11.12 -3.06 -13.86
C CYS A 50 -12.00 -2.86 -12.62
N ALA A 51 -13.24 -2.42 -12.81
CA ALA A 51 -14.17 -2.14 -11.72
C ALA A 51 -15.15 -3.28 -11.47
N VAL A 52 -14.96 -4.42 -12.10
CA VAL A 52 -15.86 -5.58 -12.02
C VAL A 52 -15.14 -6.71 -11.30
N GLU A 53 -15.80 -7.28 -10.30
CA GLU A 53 -15.22 -8.36 -9.49
C GLU A 53 -14.92 -9.61 -10.32
N ASN A 54 -15.78 -9.91 -11.29
CA ASN A 54 -15.58 -11.04 -12.20
C ASN A 54 -15.78 -10.57 -13.64
N PRO A 55 -14.75 -10.01 -14.26
CA PRO A 55 -14.89 -9.36 -15.55
C PRO A 55 -15.16 -10.32 -16.73
N GLY A 56 -14.96 -11.63 -16.56
CA GLY A 56 -15.10 -12.57 -17.67
C GLY A 56 -14.07 -12.31 -18.75
N THR A 57 -14.52 -11.85 -19.92
CA THR A 57 -13.66 -11.52 -21.06
C THR A 57 -13.29 -10.03 -21.14
N LEU A 58 -13.82 -9.20 -20.22
CA LEU A 58 -13.52 -7.77 -20.25
C LEU A 58 -12.07 -7.51 -19.85
N PRO A 59 -11.31 -6.73 -20.63
CA PRO A 59 -9.91 -6.47 -20.30
C PRO A 59 -9.76 -5.44 -19.18
N CYS A 60 -8.65 -5.56 -18.46
CA CYS A 60 -8.22 -4.54 -17.50
C CYS A 60 -6.75 -4.24 -17.77
N GLN A 61 -6.48 -3.14 -18.46
CA GLN A 61 -5.14 -2.71 -18.84
C GLN A 61 -4.68 -1.54 -17.96
N ALA A 62 -4.99 -1.61 -16.67
CA ALA A 62 -4.70 -0.55 -15.72
C ALA A 62 -3.22 -0.36 -15.50
N ALA A 63 -2.78 0.90 -15.55
CA ALA A 63 -1.44 1.32 -15.17
C ALA A 63 -1.52 2.19 -13.92
N ASN A 64 -0.73 1.87 -12.91
CA ASN A 64 -0.76 2.60 -11.64
C ASN A 64 -0.37 4.06 -11.83
N ALA A 65 -1.18 4.98 -11.33
CA ALA A 65 -0.82 6.40 -11.26
C ALA A 65 -0.24 6.72 -9.89
N THR A 66 -0.93 6.35 -8.83
CA THR A 66 -0.50 6.63 -7.46
C THR A 66 -0.87 5.47 -6.56
N ILE A 67 0.07 5.05 -5.74
CA ILE A 67 -0.16 4.10 -4.65
C ILE A 67 0.28 4.78 -3.37
N THR A 68 -0.62 4.90 -2.40
CA THR A 68 -0.35 5.48 -1.09
C THR A 68 -0.66 4.45 -0.03
N GLN A 69 0.25 4.30 0.93
CA GLN A 69 0.07 3.36 2.04
C GLN A 69 0.44 4.04 3.35
N VAL A 70 -0.41 3.88 4.36
CA VAL A 70 -0.16 4.29 5.73
C VAL A 70 -0.28 3.06 6.61
N GLN A 71 0.71 2.83 7.46
CA GLN A 71 0.73 1.65 8.33
C GLN A 71 1.17 2.06 9.74
N PRO A 72 0.22 2.45 10.60
CA PRO A 72 0.49 2.58 12.03
C PRO A 72 0.47 1.22 12.70
N GLY A 73 1.23 1.09 13.77
CA GLY A 73 1.27 -0.15 14.53
C GLY A 73 1.89 0.05 15.90
N LEU A 74 1.77 -0.98 16.73
CA LEU A 74 2.35 -0.97 18.06
C LEU A 74 2.78 -2.37 18.47
N TRP A 75 3.76 -2.42 19.35
CA TRP A 75 4.20 -3.62 20.03
C TRP A 75 4.07 -3.41 21.53
N TYR A 76 3.53 -4.41 22.21
CA TYR A 76 3.45 -4.43 23.66
C TYR A 76 4.18 -5.67 24.19
N ARG A 77 5.17 -5.43 25.03
CA ARG A 77 5.92 -6.53 25.67
C ARG A 77 5.16 -6.93 26.93
N VAL A 78 4.48 -8.09 26.84
CA VAL A 78 3.63 -8.58 27.93
C VAL A 78 4.47 -9.15 29.08
N ILE A 79 5.49 -9.94 28.73
CA ILE A 79 6.33 -10.65 29.70
C ILE A 79 7.79 -10.47 29.29
N THR A 80 8.63 -10.10 30.24
CA THR A 80 10.07 -10.09 30.09
C THR A 80 10.67 -10.86 31.24
N SER A 81 11.41 -11.94 30.97
CA SER A 81 11.98 -12.80 31.98
C SER A 81 13.32 -13.37 31.49
N ASP A 82 14.01 -14.09 32.40
CA ASP A 82 15.27 -14.75 32.08
C ASP A 82 15.15 -15.85 31.03
N VAL A 83 13.94 -16.40 30.84
CA VAL A 83 13.68 -17.45 29.86
C VAL A 83 13.23 -16.91 28.51
N GLY A 84 13.09 -15.59 28.37
CA GLY A 84 12.69 -14.94 27.14
C GLY A 84 11.65 -13.86 27.36
N SER A 85 11.19 -13.30 26.26
CA SER A 85 10.15 -12.26 26.28
C SER A 85 9.07 -12.55 25.25
N VAL A 86 7.84 -12.14 25.57
CA VAL A 86 6.68 -12.27 24.68
C VAL A 86 6.19 -10.87 24.35
N ALA A 87 6.01 -10.59 23.07
CA ALA A 87 5.48 -9.31 22.59
C ALA A 87 4.23 -9.57 21.75
N LEU A 88 3.23 -8.74 21.95
CA LEU A 88 2.01 -8.70 21.15
C LEU A 88 2.09 -7.50 20.21
N GLY A 89 1.77 -7.72 18.95
CA GLY A 89 1.77 -6.67 17.94
C GLY A 89 0.38 -6.46 17.38
N LEU A 90 0.05 -5.20 17.13
CA LEU A 90 -1.17 -4.80 16.43
C LEU A 90 -0.78 -3.77 15.38
N SER A 91 -1.20 -3.99 14.14
CA SER A 91 -0.96 -3.04 13.07
C SER A 91 -2.21 -2.87 12.22
N TYR A 92 -2.36 -1.66 11.69
CA TYR A 92 -3.39 -1.32 10.74
C TYR A 92 -2.73 -0.81 9.47
N SER A 93 -3.17 -1.31 8.32
CA SER A 93 -2.64 -0.90 7.03
C SER A 93 -3.76 -0.35 6.17
N TYR A 94 -3.58 0.86 5.65
CA TYR A 94 -4.45 1.48 4.67
C TYR A 94 -3.67 1.67 3.40
N THR A 95 -4.19 1.15 2.30
CA THR A 95 -3.59 1.28 0.97
C THR A 95 -4.62 1.85 0.02
N HIS A 96 -4.27 2.91 -0.67
CA HIS A 96 -5.08 3.52 -1.73
C HIS A 96 -4.32 3.43 -3.03
N ARG A 97 -4.98 2.96 -4.06
CA ARG A 97 -4.42 2.83 -5.41
C ARG A 97 -5.33 3.53 -6.40
N SER A 98 -4.76 4.37 -7.22
CA SER A 98 -5.43 4.93 -8.38
C SER A 98 -4.65 4.57 -9.65
N VAL A 99 -5.36 4.44 -10.76
CA VAL A 99 -4.77 4.14 -12.06
C VAL A 99 -5.02 5.29 -13.00
N TRP A 100 -4.26 5.32 -14.11
CA TRP A 100 -4.47 6.34 -15.13
C TRP A 100 -5.79 6.09 -15.85
N SER A 101 -6.49 7.19 -16.16
CA SER A 101 -7.78 7.14 -16.85
C SER A 101 -7.61 6.70 -18.30
N ASP A 102 -8.68 6.12 -18.86
CA ASP A 102 -8.77 5.82 -20.28
C ASP A 102 -9.26 7.04 -21.08
N SER A 103 -9.49 6.85 -22.37
CA SER A 103 -9.96 7.92 -23.28
C SER A 103 -11.39 8.39 -22.97
N GLN A 104 -12.16 7.61 -22.22
CA GLN A 104 -13.54 7.94 -21.83
C GLN A 104 -13.65 8.53 -20.43
N GLY A 105 -12.51 8.77 -19.77
CA GLY A 105 -12.48 9.34 -18.44
C GLY A 105 -12.70 8.32 -17.32
N VAL A 106 -12.74 7.03 -17.62
CA VAL A 106 -12.86 5.99 -16.58
C VAL A 106 -11.53 5.90 -15.85
N GLN A 107 -11.59 6.06 -14.53
CA GLN A 107 -10.40 6.04 -13.67
C GLN A 107 -10.70 5.18 -12.44
N PRO A 108 -10.49 3.88 -12.53
CA PRO A 108 -10.68 3.01 -11.37
C PRO A 108 -9.73 3.34 -10.23
N TRP A 109 -10.22 3.14 -9.02
CA TRP A 109 -9.42 3.28 -7.81
C TRP A 109 -9.85 2.23 -6.80
N GLY A 110 -9.00 1.94 -5.85
CA GLY A 110 -9.29 0.96 -4.83
C GLY A 110 -8.65 1.29 -3.51
N GLU A 111 -9.25 0.81 -2.45
CA GLU A 111 -8.74 0.91 -1.09
C GLU A 111 -8.66 -0.46 -0.47
N ASN A 112 -7.66 -0.65 0.38
CA ASN A 112 -7.52 -1.87 1.15
C ASN A 112 -7.24 -1.50 2.60
N HIS A 113 -8.03 -2.07 3.50
CA HIS A 113 -7.85 -1.93 4.94
C HIS A 113 -7.50 -3.28 5.51
N MET A 114 -6.40 -3.35 6.26
CA MET A 114 -5.95 -4.60 6.85
C MET A 114 -5.57 -4.36 8.31
N ILE A 115 -6.08 -5.23 9.18
CA ILE A 115 -5.70 -5.27 10.58
C ILE A 115 -4.96 -6.57 10.81
N MET A 116 -3.78 -6.49 11.41
CA MET A 116 -2.94 -7.65 11.66
C MET A 116 -2.56 -7.69 13.14
N THR A 117 -2.70 -8.86 13.74
CA THR A 117 -2.21 -9.13 15.09
C THR A 117 -1.09 -10.14 15.02
N THR A 118 -0.06 -9.96 15.84
CA THR A 118 1.12 -10.82 15.82
C THR A 118 1.56 -11.10 17.26
N ILE A 119 2.02 -12.32 17.49
CA ILE A 119 2.65 -12.70 18.74
C ILE A 119 4.07 -13.13 18.43
N ARG A 120 5.04 -12.55 19.15
CA ARG A 120 6.45 -12.93 19.02
C ARG A 120 7.01 -13.37 20.35
N TYR A 121 7.80 -14.42 20.29
CA TYR A 121 8.60 -14.89 21.42
C TYR A 121 10.06 -14.67 21.10
N TYR A 122 10.77 -14.01 22.01
CA TYR A 122 12.20 -13.76 21.89
C TYR A 122 12.93 -14.66 22.87
N LEU A 123 13.89 -15.43 22.37
CA LEU A 123 14.75 -16.25 23.18
C LEU A 123 15.66 -15.38 24.05
N PRO A 124 16.04 -15.84 25.25
CA PRO A 124 16.93 -15.10 26.14
C PRO A 124 18.34 -14.93 25.58
#